data_9e4925aabcbedbeeb6aa8ae6028bb124
#
_entry.id   9e4925aabcbedbeeb6aa8ae6028bb124
#
_cell.length_a   1.000
_cell.length_b   1.000
_cell.length_c   1.000
_cell.angle_alpha   90.00
_cell.angle_beta   90.00
_cell.angle_gamma   90.00
#
_symmetry.space_group_name_H-M   'P 1'
#
loop_
_entity.id
_entity.type
_entity.pdbx_description
1 polymer ?
#
loop_
_entity_poly.entity_id
_entity_poly.type
_entity_poly.pdbx_seq_one_letter_code
_entity_poly.pdbx_strand_id
1 'polypeptide(L)'
;IYTVTYVSYDHKYLGAFEIDDEEKEETKEFLLKLKKHGIKKNIMLTGDNKERAIVFAKELAIDEVNASLLPTDKLEVAEKYQKNDKIMFVGDGINDSPVMIAADCSFSMGQLGSDAAVEASDFVLINDNLNGIIETVKISKKTRVLVLENIIGSILIKVIVMILGFFGLIPLWGAVLADVGVMLIAVLNALRVKI
;
A
#
# COMPACT_ATOMS: atom_id res chain seq x y z
N ILE A 1 24.77 -15.64 5.17
CA ILE A 1 24.27 -17.03 5.24
C ILE A 1 23.73 -17.37 3.87
N TYR A 2 24.42 -18.24 3.13
CA TYR A 2 24.08 -18.61 1.75
C TYR A 2 23.07 -19.75 1.73
N THR A 3 22.21 -19.79 0.72
CA THR A 3 21.41 -20.97 0.39
C THR A 3 22.26 -21.89 -0.47
N VAL A 4 22.51 -23.11 0.01
CA VAL A 4 23.33 -24.10 -0.72
C VAL A 4 22.39 -25.07 -1.41
N THR A 5 22.50 -25.15 -2.74
CA THR A 5 21.80 -26.15 -3.56
C THR A 5 22.80 -27.19 -4.04
N TYR A 6 22.62 -28.45 -3.64
CA TYR A 6 23.46 -29.55 -4.03
C TYR A 6 23.01 -30.16 -5.36
N VAL A 7 23.95 -30.45 -6.24
CA VAL A 7 23.69 -31.07 -7.54
C VAL A 7 24.27 -32.47 -7.56
N SER A 8 23.46 -33.43 -7.94
CA SER A 8 23.90 -34.83 -8.17
C SER A 8 23.38 -35.34 -9.51
N TYR A 9 24.15 -36.19 -10.14
CA TYR A 9 23.78 -36.92 -11.35
C TYR A 9 24.16 -38.41 -11.19
N ASP A 10 23.23 -39.31 -11.51
CA ASP A 10 23.40 -40.76 -11.38
C ASP A 10 23.96 -41.16 -9.99
N HIS A 11 23.35 -40.63 -8.92
CA HIS A 11 23.75 -40.83 -7.52
C HIS A 11 25.16 -40.35 -7.16
N LYS A 12 25.83 -39.59 -8.04
CA LYS A 12 27.15 -39.02 -7.78
C LYS A 12 27.00 -37.52 -7.53
N TYR A 13 27.57 -37.06 -6.44
CA TYR A 13 27.66 -35.64 -6.12
C TYR A 13 28.54 -34.93 -7.15
N LEU A 14 28.02 -33.89 -7.80
CA LEU A 14 28.74 -33.08 -8.79
C LEU A 14 29.25 -31.76 -8.20
N GLY A 15 28.55 -31.19 -7.25
CA GLY A 15 28.91 -29.91 -6.69
C GLY A 15 27.74 -29.23 -5.95
N ALA A 16 27.97 -28.01 -5.50
CA ALA A 16 26.96 -27.18 -4.89
C ALA A 16 27.01 -25.77 -5.48
N PHE A 17 25.87 -25.13 -5.55
CA PHE A 17 25.74 -23.68 -5.81
C PHE A 17 25.41 -22.96 -4.50
N GLU A 18 26.16 -21.92 -4.22
CA GLU A 18 25.82 -20.96 -3.18
C GLU A 18 25.03 -19.83 -3.83
N ILE A 19 23.81 -19.64 -3.34
CA ILE A 19 22.91 -18.60 -3.83
C ILE A 19 22.80 -17.57 -2.69
N ASP A 20 23.13 -16.34 -3.01
CA ASP A 20 22.95 -15.21 -2.12
C ASP A 20 22.01 -14.20 -2.76
N ASP A 21 21.14 -13.62 -1.95
CA ASP A 21 20.25 -12.54 -2.40
C ASP A 21 20.96 -11.22 -2.09
N GLU A 22 21.26 -10.43 -3.11
CA GLU A 22 21.75 -9.07 -2.91
C GLU A 22 20.59 -8.14 -2.55
N GLU A 23 20.77 -7.44 -1.43
CA GLU A 23 19.86 -6.38 -1.03
C GLU A 23 20.05 -5.16 -1.94
N LYS A 24 18.94 -4.63 -2.44
CA LYS A 24 18.97 -3.33 -3.08
C LYS A 24 19.12 -2.26 -2.00
N GLU A 25 20.21 -1.49 -2.00
CA GLU A 25 20.41 -0.34 -1.08
C GLU A 25 19.20 0.58 -1.01
N GLU A 26 18.48 0.70 -2.12
CA GLU A 26 17.23 1.46 -2.23
C GLU A 26 16.12 0.96 -1.29
N THR A 27 16.10 -0.33 -0.92
CA THR A 27 15.05 -0.93 -0.08
C THR A 27 15.07 -0.34 1.34
N LYS A 28 16.23 -0.18 1.92
CA LYS A 28 16.37 0.43 3.25
C LYS A 28 15.90 1.88 3.26
N GLU A 29 16.32 2.66 2.27
CA GLU A 29 15.89 4.05 2.12
C GLU A 29 14.38 4.15 1.92
N PHE A 30 13.80 3.26 1.11
CA PHE A 30 12.37 3.16 0.89
C PHE A 30 11.60 2.90 2.20
N LEU A 31 12.00 1.90 2.99
CA LEU A 31 11.34 1.57 4.27
C LEU A 31 11.40 2.74 5.26
N LEU A 32 12.52 3.46 5.31
CA LEU A 32 12.64 4.66 6.12
C LEU A 32 11.73 5.81 5.62
N LYS A 33 11.58 5.95 4.30
CA LYS A 33 10.65 6.92 3.70
C LYS A 33 9.21 6.59 4.02
N LEU A 34 8.82 5.31 4.01
CA LEU A 34 7.47 4.88 4.40
C LEU A 34 7.12 5.33 5.83
N LYS A 35 8.05 5.18 6.78
CA LYS A 35 7.84 5.67 8.16
C LYS A 35 7.62 7.18 8.22
N LYS A 36 8.37 7.98 7.44
CA LYS A 36 8.15 9.43 7.33
C LYS A 36 6.77 9.77 6.75
N HIS A 37 6.19 8.87 5.96
CA HIS A 37 4.86 9.04 5.39
C HIS A 37 3.74 8.44 6.25
N GLY A 38 4.03 8.01 7.49
CA GLY A 38 3.03 7.64 8.49
C GLY A 38 2.78 6.15 8.64
N ILE A 39 3.60 5.30 8.02
CA ILE A 39 3.63 3.87 8.31
C ILE A 39 4.27 3.67 9.69
N LYS A 40 3.54 3.07 10.60
CA LYS A 40 3.98 2.91 12.01
C LYS A 40 5.07 1.85 12.14
N LYS A 41 4.91 0.71 11.47
CA LYS A 41 5.79 -0.45 11.53
C LYS A 41 5.96 -1.07 10.16
N ASN A 42 7.19 -1.52 9.87
CA ASN A 42 7.52 -2.39 8.76
C ASN A 42 7.69 -3.81 9.32
N ILE A 43 6.91 -4.75 8.82
CA ILE A 43 6.88 -6.14 9.29
C ILE A 43 7.22 -7.06 8.13
N MET A 44 8.13 -7.99 8.35
CA MET A 44 8.48 -9.02 7.36
C MET A 44 7.73 -10.30 7.66
N LEU A 45 7.05 -10.86 6.64
CA LEU A 45 6.45 -12.20 6.65
C LEU A 45 7.19 -13.05 5.62
N THR A 46 7.95 -14.05 6.07
CA THR A 46 8.75 -14.88 5.18
C THR A 46 8.65 -16.36 5.52
N GLY A 47 8.74 -17.20 4.48
CA GLY A 47 8.95 -18.65 4.64
C GLY A 47 10.38 -19.05 4.96
N ASP A 48 11.33 -18.12 4.87
CA ASP A 48 12.74 -18.37 5.11
C ASP A 48 13.05 -18.71 6.58
N ASN A 49 14.25 -19.27 6.78
CA ASN A 49 14.75 -19.56 8.10
C ASN A 49 14.85 -18.29 8.96
N LYS A 50 14.50 -18.43 10.22
CA LYS A 50 14.47 -17.34 11.20
C LYS A 50 15.80 -16.60 11.34
N GLU A 51 16.93 -17.33 11.31
CA GLU A 51 18.26 -16.74 11.48
C GLU A 51 18.57 -15.80 10.32
N ARG A 52 18.30 -16.24 9.08
CA ARG A 52 18.48 -15.44 7.86
C ARG A 52 17.55 -14.22 7.88
N ALA A 53 16.28 -14.41 8.17
CA ALA A 53 15.30 -13.33 8.22
C ALA A 53 15.64 -12.24 9.24
N ILE A 54 16.23 -12.60 10.41
CA ILE A 54 16.66 -11.63 11.41
C ILE A 54 17.86 -10.79 10.91
N VAL A 55 18.80 -11.39 10.19
CA VAL A 55 19.93 -10.65 9.61
C VAL A 55 19.42 -9.61 8.63
N PHE A 56 18.62 -10.01 7.65
CA PHE A 56 17.99 -9.11 6.69
C PHE A 56 17.19 -7.98 7.35
N ALA A 57 16.40 -8.32 8.35
CA ALA A 57 15.58 -7.32 9.03
C ALA A 57 16.40 -6.23 9.71
N LYS A 58 17.54 -6.57 10.30
CA LYS A 58 18.45 -5.59 10.93
C LYS A 58 19.06 -4.65 9.89
N GLU A 59 19.44 -5.17 8.73
CA GLU A 59 20.05 -4.39 7.65
C GLU A 59 19.04 -3.45 6.99
N LEU A 60 17.79 -3.89 6.83
CA LEU A 60 16.72 -3.14 6.16
C LEU A 60 15.89 -2.24 7.08
N ALA A 61 16.19 -2.14 8.36
CA ALA A 61 15.40 -1.36 9.32
C ALA A 61 13.93 -1.84 9.44
N ILE A 62 13.71 -3.16 9.36
CA ILE A 62 12.44 -3.82 9.61
C ILE A 62 12.22 -3.92 11.13
N ASP A 63 11.02 -3.61 11.60
CA ASP A 63 10.71 -3.54 13.03
C ASP A 63 10.39 -4.91 13.64
N GLU A 64 9.80 -5.80 12.85
CA GLU A 64 9.34 -7.10 13.32
C GLU A 64 9.44 -8.15 12.22
N VAL A 65 9.82 -9.37 12.61
CA VAL A 65 10.02 -10.49 11.68
C VAL A 65 9.20 -11.69 12.12
N ASN A 66 8.40 -12.20 11.22
CA ASN A 66 7.73 -13.48 11.31
C ASN A 66 8.30 -14.39 10.23
N ALA A 67 9.11 -15.36 10.63
CA ALA A 67 9.85 -16.24 9.75
C ALA A 67 9.35 -17.68 9.83
N SER A 68 9.78 -18.52 8.87
CA SER A 68 9.41 -19.93 8.75
C SER A 68 7.89 -20.14 8.62
N LEU A 69 7.20 -19.20 7.97
CA LEU A 69 5.76 -19.22 7.77
C LEU A 69 5.38 -20.04 6.53
N LEU A 70 4.37 -20.87 6.67
CA LEU A 70 3.62 -21.41 5.53
C LEU A 70 2.68 -20.32 4.96
N PRO A 71 2.17 -20.48 3.73
CA PRO A 71 1.22 -19.50 3.15
C PRO A 71 -0.01 -19.24 4.04
N THR A 72 -0.53 -20.28 4.69
CA THR A 72 -1.64 -20.17 5.65
C THR A 72 -1.28 -19.36 6.87
N ASP A 73 -0.06 -19.55 7.40
CA ASP A 73 0.40 -18.86 8.60
C ASP A 73 0.60 -17.37 8.32
N LYS A 74 1.03 -17.00 7.12
CA LYS A 74 1.13 -15.60 6.70
C LYS A 74 -0.21 -14.89 6.78
N LEU A 75 -1.30 -15.55 6.35
CA LEU A 75 -2.65 -15.01 6.42
C LEU A 75 -3.08 -14.80 7.87
N GLU A 76 -2.91 -15.82 8.72
CA GLU A 76 -3.27 -15.71 10.14
C GLU A 76 -2.53 -14.57 10.85
N VAL A 77 -1.23 -14.41 10.56
CA VAL A 77 -0.42 -13.33 11.10
C VAL A 77 -0.92 -11.97 10.61
N ALA A 78 -1.22 -11.82 9.32
CA ALA A 78 -1.76 -10.60 8.76
C ALA A 78 -3.10 -10.21 9.40
N GLU A 79 -4.03 -11.16 9.51
CA GLU A 79 -5.33 -10.97 10.18
C GLU A 79 -5.19 -10.56 11.65
N LYS A 80 -4.17 -11.09 12.35
CA LYS A 80 -3.88 -10.70 13.73
C LYS A 80 -3.50 -9.23 13.85
N TYR A 81 -2.68 -8.70 12.92
CA TYR A 81 -2.34 -7.28 12.90
C TYR A 81 -3.53 -6.42 12.51
N GLN A 82 -4.34 -6.89 11.55
CA GLN A 82 -5.49 -6.17 11.05
C GLN A 82 -6.57 -5.92 12.11
N LYS A 83 -6.64 -6.75 13.14
CA LYS A 83 -7.56 -6.54 14.28
C LYS A 83 -7.30 -5.21 15.02
N ASN A 84 -6.08 -4.71 15.00
CA ASN A 84 -5.66 -3.55 15.78
C ASN A 84 -5.30 -2.34 14.92
N ASP A 85 -4.82 -2.56 13.71
CA ASP A 85 -4.35 -1.50 12.80
C ASP A 85 -4.75 -1.84 11.36
N LYS A 86 -4.68 -0.83 10.46
CA LYS A 86 -4.80 -1.05 9.03
C LYS A 86 -3.50 -1.58 8.47
N ILE A 87 -3.58 -2.59 7.61
CA ILE A 87 -2.40 -3.21 7.01
C ILE A 87 -2.30 -2.92 5.51
N MET A 88 -1.09 -2.61 5.09
CA MET A 88 -0.68 -2.55 3.70
C MET A 88 0.27 -3.71 3.44
N PHE A 89 -0.06 -4.55 2.47
CA PHE A 89 0.75 -5.72 2.12
C PHE A 89 1.45 -5.50 0.77
N VAL A 90 2.69 -5.95 0.68
CA VAL A 90 3.48 -5.92 -0.56
C VAL A 90 4.04 -7.32 -0.80
N GLY A 91 3.79 -7.88 -1.95
CA GLY A 91 4.25 -9.23 -2.30
C GLY A 91 4.40 -9.42 -3.81
N ASP A 92 4.98 -10.53 -4.21
CA ASP A 92 5.29 -10.86 -5.61
C ASP A 92 4.79 -12.22 -6.06
N GLY A 93 4.41 -13.10 -5.12
CA GLY A 93 4.15 -14.50 -5.36
C GLY A 93 2.70 -14.94 -5.27
N ILE A 94 2.40 -16.08 -5.92
CA ILE A 94 1.10 -16.78 -5.84
C ILE A 94 0.74 -17.10 -4.38
N ASN A 95 1.74 -17.46 -3.58
CA ASN A 95 1.59 -17.84 -2.19
C ASN A 95 1.12 -16.68 -1.29
N ASP A 96 1.27 -15.45 -1.74
CA ASP A 96 0.91 -14.24 -1.02
C ASP A 96 -0.49 -13.72 -1.40
N SER A 97 -1.11 -14.24 -2.47
CA SER A 97 -2.45 -13.84 -2.94
C SER A 97 -3.52 -13.88 -1.85
N PRO A 98 -3.60 -14.89 -0.96
CA PRO A 98 -4.59 -14.88 0.11
C PRO A 98 -4.40 -13.71 1.09
N VAL A 99 -3.16 -13.33 1.39
CA VAL A 99 -2.85 -12.20 2.27
C VAL A 99 -3.15 -10.87 1.59
N MET A 100 -2.87 -10.77 0.27
CA MET A 100 -3.19 -9.59 -0.53
C MET A 100 -4.68 -9.28 -0.52
N ILE A 101 -5.52 -10.30 -0.74
CA ILE A 101 -6.98 -10.17 -0.73
C ILE A 101 -7.50 -9.76 0.66
N ALA A 102 -6.88 -10.26 1.73
CA ALA A 102 -7.30 -9.97 3.10
C ALA A 102 -6.81 -8.61 3.60
N ALA A 103 -5.74 -8.06 3.03
CA ALA A 103 -5.17 -6.79 3.44
C ALA A 103 -6.12 -5.61 3.18
N ASP A 104 -5.98 -4.52 3.95
CA ASP A 104 -6.73 -3.27 3.70
C ASP A 104 -6.24 -2.53 2.44
N CYS A 105 -5.02 -2.80 2.02
CA CYS A 105 -4.41 -2.30 0.80
C CYS A 105 -3.27 -3.23 0.39
N SER A 106 -3.21 -3.63 -0.87
CA SER A 106 -2.19 -4.56 -1.36
C SER A 106 -1.50 -4.06 -2.63
N PHE A 107 -0.21 -4.35 -2.72
CA PHE A 107 0.65 -4.04 -3.86
C PHE A 107 1.31 -5.32 -4.36
N SER A 108 1.28 -5.55 -5.67
CA SER A 108 2.06 -6.59 -6.34
C SER A 108 3.16 -6.00 -7.20
N MET A 109 4.23 -6.79 -7.39
CA MET A 109 5.26 -6.50 -8.37
C MET A 109 4.72 -6.86 -9.77
N GLY A 110 4.92 -5.98 -10.76
CA GLY A 110 4.34 -6.16 -12.08
C GLY A 110 5.17 -7.04 -13.01
N GLN A 111 6.50 -6.94 -12.93
CA GLN A 111 7.42 -7.72 -13.76
C GLN A 111 7.83 -9.04 -13.11
N LEU A 112 8.01 -9.04 -11.79
CA LEU A 112 8.42 -10.19 -11.00
C LEU A 112 7.22 -10.94 -10.40
N GLY A 113 6.05 -10.27 -10.30
CA GLY A 113 4.83 -10.84 -9.73
C GLY A 113 4.20 -11.89 -10.64
N SER A 114 3.55 -12.87 -10.03
CA SER A 114 2.72 -13.84 -10.75
C SER A 114 1.40 -13.20 -11.19
N ASP A 115 0.79 -13.71 -12.26
CA ASP A 115 -0.54 -13.27 -12.71
C ASP A 115 -1.57 -13.32 -11.59
N ALA A 116 -1.52 -14.33 -10.73
CA ALA A 116 -2.39 -14.48 -9.58
C ALA A 116 -2.16 -13.39 -8.50
N ALA A 117 -0.93 -12.97 -8.27
CA ALA A 117 -0.62 -11.88 -7.34
C ALA A 117 -1.09 -10.52 -7.90
N VAL A 118 -0.92 -10.32 -9.21
CA VAL A 118 -1.40 -9.12 -9.92
C VAL A 118 -2.94 -9.03 -9.82
N GLU A 119 -3.63 -10.15 -10.02
CA GLU A 119 -5.09 -10.22 -9.98
C GLU A 119 -5.66 -10.04 -8.55
N ALA A 120 -4.90 -10.44 -7.53
CA ALA A 120 -5.27 -10.36 -6.12
C ALA A 120 -4.95 -9.00 -5.46
N SER A 121 -4.21 -8.12 -6.15
CA SER A 121 -3.72 -6.85 -5.57
C SER A 121 -4.57 -5.66 -5.96
N ASP A 122 -4.62 -4.64 -5.07
CA ASP A 122 -5.27 -3.35 -5.37
C ASP A 122 -4.42 -2.48 -6.30
N PHE A 123 -3.09 -2.61 -6.22
CA PHE A 123 -2.12 -1.84 -7.01
C PHE A 123 -1.03 -2.74 -7.57
N VAL A 124 -0.62 -2.44 -8.80
CA VAL A 124 0.47 -3.15 -9.49
C VAL A 124 1.62 -2.18 -9.76
N LEU A 125 2.82 -2.53 -9.33
CA LEU A 125 4.04 -1.78 -9.58
C LEU A 125 4.65 -2.22 -10.91
N ILE A 126 4.23 -1.62 -12.02
CA ILE A 126 4.57 -2.04 -13.39
C ILE A 126 6.07 -2.23 -13.61
N ASN A 127 6.91 -1.36 -13.03
CA ASN A 127 8.37 -1.39 -13.18
C ASN A 127 9.09 -1.93 -11.93
N ASP A 128 8.39 -2.61 -11.03
CA ASP A 128 8.90 -3.09 -9.74
C ASP A 128 9.60 -2.01 -8.89
N ASN A 129 9.21 -0.75 -9.12
CA ASN A 129 9.77 0.39 -8.42
C ASN A 129 8.99 0.67 -7.13
N LEU A 130 9.59 0.36 -6.00
CA LEU A 130 9.01 0.56 -4.68
C LEU A 130 8.65 2.03 -4.38
N ASN A 131 9.27 3.00 -5.04
CA ASN A 131 8.91 4.41 -4.88
C ASN A 131 7.47 4.70 -5.34
N GLY A 132 6.89 3.88 -6.23
CA GLY A 132 5.48 3.96 -6.60
C GLY A 132 4.53 3.83 -5.42
N ILE A 133 4.89 3.05 -4.40
CA ILE A 133 4.12 2.95 -3.14
C ILE A 133 4.10 4.30 -2.41
N ILE A 134 5.25 4.96 -2.32
CA ILE A 134 5.35 6.29 -1.67
C ILE A 134 4.51 7.33 -2.42
N GLU A 135 4.55 7.29 -3.75
CA GLU A 135 3.74 8.19 -4.58
C GLU A 135 2.25 7.92 -4.38
N THR A 136 1.83 6.66 -4.36
CA THR A 136 0.45 6.27 -4.08
C THR A 136 -0.01 6.78 -2.71
N VAL A 137 0.81 6.64 -1.66
CA VAL A 137 0.50 7.17 -0.32
C VAL A 137 0.38 8.70 -0.32
N LYS A 138 1.23 9.41 -1.06
CA LYS A 138 1.15 10.89 -1.19
C LYS A 138 -0.11 11.31 -1.92
N ILE A 139 -0.44 10.67 -3.04
CA ILE A 139 -1.64 10.95 -3.83
C ILE A 139 -2.89 10.70 -3.00
N SER A 140 -2.95 9.55 -2.29
CA SER A 140 -4.07 9.20 -1.41
C SER A 140 -4.31 10.26 -0.33
N LYS A 141 -3.25 10.73 0.34
CA LYS A 141 -3.37 11.79 1.35
C LYS A 141 -3.88 13.10 0.74
N LYS A 142 -3.36 13.50 -0.41
CA LYS A 142 -3.79 14.70 -1.12
C LYS A 142 -5.25 14.59 -1.56
N THR A 143 -5.63 13.45 -2.12
CA THR A 143 -7.02 13.17 -2.52
C THR A 143 -7.96 13.26 -1.34
N ARG A 144 -7.59 12.66 -0.19
CA ARG A 144 -8.40 12.75 1.04
C ARG A 144 -8.63 14.19 1.49
N VAL A 145 -7.61 15.04 1.45
CA VAL A 145 -7.74 16.46 1.81
C VAL A 145 -8.70 17.15 0.86
N LEU A 146 -8.55 16.98 -0.45
CA LEU A 146 -9.42 17.60 -1.45
C LEU A 146 -10.88 17.12 -1.35
N VAL A 147 -11.09 15.85 -1.06
CA VAL A 147 -12.44 15.30 -0.83
C VAL A 147 -13.07 15.94 0.40
N LEU A 148 -12.32 16.09 1.51
CA LEU A 148 -12.81 16.74 2.71
C LEU A 148 -13.11 18.23 2.48
N GLU A 149 -12.23 18.96 1.77
CA GLU A 149 -12.47 20.36 1.38
C GLU A 149 -13.77 20.48 0.57
N ASN A 150 -13.99 19.62 -0.41
CA ASN A 150 -15.20 19.64 -1.24
C ASN A 150 -16.46 19.32 -0.43
N ILE A 151 -16.42 18.31 0.45
CA ILE A 151 -17.57 17.94 1.28
C ILE A 151 -17.93 19.07 2.25
N ILE A 152 -16.92 19.53 3.02
CA ILE A 152 -17.16 20.56 4.04
C ILE A 152 -17.59 21.88 3.39
N GLY A 153 -16.91 22.30 2.31
CA GLY A 153 -17.25 23.52 1.56
C GLY A 153 -18.66 23.47 0.98
N SER A 154 -19.04 22.34 0.38
CA SER A 154 -20.39 22.16 -0.20
C SER A 154 -21.48 22.22 0.87
N ILE A 155 -21.29 21.53 1.99
CA ILE A 155 -22.25 21.53 3.10
C ILE A 155 -22.40 22.95 3.68
N LEU A 156 -21.28 23.63 3.90
CA LEU A 156 -21.29 24.97 4.49
C LEU A 156 -22.04 25.97 3.61
N ILE A 157 -21.77 25.99 2.31
CA ILE A 157 -22.46 26.87 1.37
C ILE A 157 -23.94 26.54 1.32
N LYS A 158 -24.34 25.26 1.28
CA LYS A 158 -25.75 24.84 1.28
C LYS A 158 -26.48 25.28 2.54
N VAL A 159 -25.85 25.17 3.72
CA VAL A 159 -26.42 25.62 4.98
C VAL A 159 -26.63 27.16 4.97
N ILE A 160 -25.64 27.91 4.48
CA ILE A 160 -25.75 29.36 4.37
C ILE A 160 -26.91 29.75 3.44
N VAL A 161 -26.99 29.16 2.25
CA VAL A 161 -28.06 29.42 1.28
C VAL A 161 -29.43 29.05 1.83
N MET A 162 -29.53 27.97 2.58
CA MET A 162 -30.78 27.54 3.22
C MET A 162 -31.24 28.57 4.29
N ILE A 163 -30.31 29.05 5.13
CA ILE A 163 -30.60 30.09 6.13
C ILE A 163 -31.05 31.37 5.46
N LEU A 164 -30.35 31.83 4.43
CA LEU A 164 -30.68 33.05 3.70
C LEU A 164 -32.05 32.93 2.97
N GLY A 165 -32.35 31.73 2.44
CA GLY A 165 -33.65 31.41 1.85
C GLY A 165 -34.79 31.45 2.88
N PHE A 166 -34.55 30.94 4.10
CA PHE A 166 -35.52 31.01 5.21
C PHE A 166 -35.90 32.46 5.58
N PHE A 167 -34.94 33.36 5.54
CA PHE A 167 -35.18 34.80 5.76
C PHE A 167 -35.70 35.55 4.52
N GLY A 168 -35.95 34.85 3.41
CA GLY A 168 -36.45 35.47 2.17
C GLY A 168 -35.40 36.34 1.44
N LEU A 169 -34.13 36.25 1.81
CA LEU A 169 -33.05 37.04 1.24
C LEU A 169 -32.53 36.52 -0.13
N ILE A 170 -32.78 35.27 -0.44
CA ILE A 170 -32.41 34.64 -1.69
C ILE A 170 -33.65 34.08 -2.39
N PRO A 171 -33.89 34.43 -3.66
CA PRO A 171 -34.94 33.83 -4.46
C PRO A 171 -34.58 32.37 -4.84
N LEU A 172 -35.59 31.56 -5.19
CA LEU A 172 -35.42 30.13 -5.53
C LEU A 172 -34.37 29.90 -6.60
N TRP A 173 -34.34 30.69 -7.65
CA TRP A 173 -33.32 30.55 -8.72
C TRP A 173 -31.90 30.83 -8.22
N GLY A 174 -31.72 31.71 -7.23
CA GLY A 174 -30.44 31.96 -6.59
C GLY A 174 -29.91 30.76 -5.81
N ALA A 175 -30.80 30.03 -5.13
CA ALA A 175 -30.43 28.78 -4.46
C ALA A 175 -30.00 27.70 -5.46
N VAL A 176 -30.69 27.58 -6.60
CA VAL A 176 -30.31 26.63 -7.68
C VAL A 176 -28.96 27.01 -8.28
N LEU A 177 -28.71 28.29 -8.55
CA LEU A 177 -27.39 28.75 -9.07
C LEU A 177 -26.26 28.49 -8.07
N ALA A 178 -26.50 28.66 -6.77
CA ALA A 178 -25.51 28.35 -5.76
C ALA A 178 -25.18 26.85 -5.73
N ASP A 179 -26.14 25.96 -5.85
CA ASP A 179 -25.91 24.50 -5.86
C ASP A 179 -25.09 24.06 -7.08
N VAL A 180 -25.44 24.55 -8.28
CA VAL A 180 -24.66 24.28 -9.50
C VAL A 180 -23.26 24.88 -9.41
N GLY A 181 -23.12 26.10 -8.89
CA GLY A 181 -21.85 26.79 -8.69
C GLY A 181 -20.92 26.01 -7.76
N VAL A 182 -21.43 25.50 -6.65
CA VAL A 182 -20.67 24.68 -5.71
C VAL A 182 -20.18 23.39 -6.37
N MET A 183 -21.02 22.75 -7.18
CA MET A 183 -20.62 21.53 -7.92
C MET A 183 -19.47 21.83 -8.89
N LEU A 184 -19.53 22.93 -9.65
CA LEU A 184 -18.45 23.34 -10.56
C LEU A 184 -17.16 23.63 -9.80
N ILE A 185 -17.23 24.35 -8.67
CA ILE A 185 -16.07 24.63 -7.82
C ILE A 185 -15.44 23.31 -7.31
N ALA A 186 -16.27 22.35 -6.86
CA ALA A 186 -15.79 21.07 -6.38
C ALA A 186 -15.09 20.27 -7.48
N VAL A 187 -15.59 20.29 -8.71
CA VAL A 187 -14.94 19.66 -9.87
C VAL A 187 -13.59 20.33 -10.16
N LEU A 188 -13.54 21.66 -10.21
CA LEU A 188 -12.30 22.40 -10.42
C LEU A 188 -11.27 22.14 -9.31
N ASN A 189 -11.72 22.05 -8.05
CA ASN A 189 -10.86 21.70 -6.92
C ASN A 189 -10.30 20.26 -7.06
N ALA A 190 -11.11 19.31 -7.53
CA ALA A 190 -10.68 17.95 -7.74
C ALA A 190 -9.56 17.83 -8.80
N LEU A 191 -9.53 18.72 -9.82
CA LEU A 191 -8.45 18.77 -10.82
C LEU A 191 -7.07 19.16 -10.24
N ARG A 192 -7.00 19.60 -8.99
CA ARG A 192 -5.74 19.89 -8.29
C ARG A 192 -4.99 18.62 -7.85
N VAL A 193 -5.59 17.44 -7.96
CA VAL A 193 -4.86 16.18 -7.88
C VAL A 193 -3.99 16.09 -9.13
N LYS A 194 -2.79 16.70 -9.10
CA LYS A 194 -1.76 16.44 -10.10
C LYS A 194 -0.90 15.28 -9.61
N ILE A 195 -0.75 14.31 -10.47
CA ILE A 195 0.22 13.22 -10.37
C ILE A 195 1.60 13.79 -10.65
#